data_fe6b9aa9be5e8c12897b776bf57014da
#
_entry.id   fe6b9aa9be5e8c12897b776bf57014da
#
_cell.length_a   1.000
_cell.length_b   1.000
_cell.length_c   1.000
_cell.angle_alpha   90.00
_cell.angle_beta   90.00
_cell.angle_gamma   90.00
#
_symmetry.space_group_name_H-M   'P 1'
#
loop_
_entity.id
_entity.type
_entity.pdbx_description
1 polymer ?
#
loop_
_entity_poly.entity_id
_entity_poly.type
_entity_poly.pdbx_seq_one_letter_code
_entity_poly.pdbx_strand_id
1 'polypeptide(L)'
;AAAVDGLLLIHKRPSFSVRFLYIMFLRGHPKPEVTAMKVTAMKMTAEEYARRVKQVGPRSPLGSDCLWAFCVGGGICLLGEVLRGWYLGMGLEAQLAGTLTSCTLIVLSALLTTLGLYQKLAAKAGAGSLVPITGFANAVVSAAIEFKPEGRVCGTGAKMFTIAGPVIVYGTLAAVVYGGVLWLLGG
;
A
#
# COMPACT_ATOMS: atom_id res chain seq x y z
N ALA A 1 -40.85 5.32 -6.49
CA ALA A 1 -41.30 4.05 -7.06
C ALA A 1 -40.44 3.65 -8.28
N ALA A 2 -40.12 4.58 -9.20
CA ALA A 2 -39.37 4.26 -10.43
C ALA A 2 -37.91 3.84 -10.26
N ALA A 3 -37.25 4.18 -9.15
CA ALA A 3 -35.83 3.83 -8.89
C ALA A 3 -35.66 2.40 -8.39
N VAL A 4 -36.69 1.81 -7.79
CA VAL A 4 -36.63 0.45 -7.25
C VAL A 4 -36.88 -0.59 -8.34
N ASP A 5 -37.71 -0.23 -9.36
CA ASP A 5 -37.98 -1.12 -10.48
C ASP A 5 -36.80 -1.26 -11.45
N GLY A 6 -35.93 -0.24 -11.53
CA GLY A 6 -34.67 -0.33 -12.29
C GLY A 6 -33.66 -1.32 -11.72
N LEU A 7 -33.62 -1.48 -10.39
CA LEU A 7 -32.69 -2.40 -9.73
C LEU A 7 -33.14 -3.87 -9.86
N LEU A 8 -34.44 -4.13 -9.99
CA LEU A 8 -35.03 -5.47 -10.18
C LEU A 8 -34.85 -6.01 -11.59
N LEU A 9 -34.69 -5.13 -12.60
CA LEU A 9 -34.49 -5.54 -13.99
C LEU A 9 -33.07 -6.03 -14.28
N ILE A 10 -32.08 -5.60 -13.49
CA ILE A 10 -30.69 -6.08 -13.61
C ILE A 10 -30.54 -7.54 -13.11
N HIS A 11 -31.47 -8.00 -12.29
CA HIS A 11 -31.46 -9.37 -11.75
C HIS A 11 -32.00 -10.45 -12.69
N LYS A 12 -32.58 -10.07 -13.84
CA LYS A 12 -33.40 -11.01 -14.62
C LYS A 12 -32.70 -11.76 -15.75
N ARG A 13 -31.49 -11.41 -16.19
CA ARG A 13 -30.64 -12.26 -17.05
C ARG A 13 -29.16 -11.87 -16.94
N PRO A 14 -28.35 -12.46 -16.04
CA PRO A 14 -26.90 -12.28 -16.14
C PRO A 14 -26.45 -12.89 -17.47
N SER A 15 -25.70 -12.12 -18.26
CA SER A 15 -25.08 -12.55 -19.51
C SER A 15 -24.32 -13.86 -19.27
N PHE A 16 -24.33 -14.74 -20.28
CA PHE A 16 -23.64 -16.05 -20.25
C PHE A 16 -22.20 -15.95 -19.74
N SER A 17 -21.50 -14.87 -20.07
CA SER A 17 -20.13 -14.59 -19.60
C SER A 17 -20.05 -14.38 -18.08
N VAL A 18 -21.00 -13.65 -17.49
CA VAL A 18 -21.02 -13.41 -16.02
C VAL A 18 -21.34 -14.71 -15.27
N ARG A 19 -22.23 -15.53 -15.82
CA ARG A 19 -22.58 -16.82 -15.25
C ARG A 19 -21.43 -17.82 -15.35
N PHE A 20 -20.69 -17.80 -16.45
CA PHE A 20 -19.48 -18.61 -16.64
C PHE A 20 -18.37 -18.20 -15.70
N LEU A 21 -18.15 -16.88 -15.53
CA LEU A 21 -17.16 -16.35 -14.58
C LEU A 21 -17.52 -16.70 -13.13
N TYR A 22 -18.79 -16.59 -12.77
CA TYR A 22 -19.30 -16.93 -11.45
C TYR A 22 -19.16 -18.43 -11.14
N ILE A 23 -19.45 -19.30 -12.13
CA ILE A 23 -19.27 -20.75 -11.98
C ILE A 23 -17.79 -21.12 -11.92
N MET A 24 -16.95 -20.46 -12.72
CA MET A 24 -15.50 -20.68 -12.70
C MET A 24 -14.87 -20.22 -11.37
N PHE A 25 -15.35 -19.11 -10.83
CA PHE A 25 -14.96 -18.61 -9.51
C PHE A 25 -15.35 -19.55 -8.37
N LEU A 26 -16.56 -20.14 -8.43
CA LEU A 26 -17.03 -21.10 -7.44
C LEU A 26 -16.38 -22.48 -7.54
N ARG A 27 -15.84 -22.86 -8.71
CA ARG A 27 -15.25 -24.20 -8.94
C ARG A 27 -13.78 -24.26 -8.52
N GLY A 28 -13.11 -23.15 -8.34
CA GLY A 28 -11.69 -23.06 -7.98
C GLY A 28 -11.39 -22.85 -6.50
N HIS A 29 -12.40 -22.51 -5.69
CA HIS A 29 -12.21 -22.41 -4.25
C HIS A 29 -12.84 -23.64 -3.59
N PRO A 30 -12.09 -24.38 -2.76
CA PRO A 30 -12.73 -25.28 -1.79
C PRO A 30 -13.70 -24.37 -1.05
N LYS A 31 -14.99 -24.76 -1.06
CA LYS A 31 -15.98 -24.10 -0.20
C LYS A 31 -15.33 -24.01 1.16
N PRO A 32 -15.09 -22.82 1.75
CA PRO A 32 -14.86 -22.80 3.15
C PRO A 32 -16.12 -23.48 3.69
N GLU A 33 -15.97 -24.61 4.38
CA GLU A 33 -16.97 -24.99 5.33
C GLU A 33 -17.06 -23.78 6.27
N VAL A 34 -17.93 -22.88 5.90
CA VAL A 34 -18.53 -21.95 6.81
C VAL A 34 -19.35 -22.89 7.70
N THR A 35 -18.62 -23.61 8.56
CA THR A 35 -19.18 -24.02 9.84
C THR A 35 -19.88 -22.77 10.27
N ALA A 36 -21.19 -22.81 10.25
CA ALA A 36 -22.04 -21.70 10.63
C ALA A 36 -21.62 -21.31 12.03
N MET A 37 -20.52 -20.60 12.11
CA MET A 37 -20.18 -19.80 13.26
C MET A 37 -21.37 -18.88 13.31
N LYS A 38 -22.36 -19.27 14.14
CA LYS A 38 -23.42 -18.38 14.57
C LYS A 38 -22.71 -17.08 14.89
N VAL A 39 -22.69 -16.15 13.93
CA VAL A 39 -22.43 -14.76 14.20
C VAL A 39 -23.69 -14.34 14.97
N THR A 40 -23.77 -14.84 16.18
CA THR A 40 -24.51 -14.19 17.22
C THR A 40 -23.87 -12.83 17.23
N ALA A 41 -24.58 -11.85 16.65
CA ALA A 41 -24.20 -10.46 16.69
C ALA A 41 -24.03 -10.18 18.20
N MET A 42 -22.80 -10.39 18.66
CA MET A 42 -22.41 -10.08 20.02
C MET A 42 -22.54 -8.56 20.05
N LYS A 43 -23.62 -8.06 20.65
CA LYS A 43 -23.76 -6.66 21.00
C LYS A 43 -22.71 -6.38 22.07
N MET A 44 -21.45 -6.28 21.62
CA MET A 44 -20.37 -5.84 22.47
C MET A 44 -20.56 -4.37 22.76
N THR A 45 -20.57 -4.01 24.02
CA THR A 45 -20.51 -2.60 24.41
C THR A 45 -19.15 -2.02 24.01
N ALA A 46 -19.09 -0.72 23.76
CA ALA A 46 -17.84 -0.03 23.43
C ALA A 46 -16.75 -0.26 24.49
N GLU A 47 -17.14 -0.38 25.77
CA GLU A 47 -16.23 -0.65 26.88
C GLU A 47 -15.68 -2.09 26.84
N GLU A 48 -16.50 -3.07 26.52
CA GLU A 48 -16.07 -4.47 26.39
C GLU A 48 -15.14 -4.66 25.21
N TYR A 49 -15.42 -3.99 24.09
CA TYR A 49 -14.52 -3.93 22.93
C TYR A 49 -13.17 -3.32 23.32
N ALA A 50 -13.17 -2.18 24.00
CA ALA A 50 -11.94 -1.52 24.43
C ALA A 50 -11.11 -2.37 25.40
N ARG A 51 -11.76 -3.13 26.31
CA ARG A 51 -11.07 -4.08 27.18
C ARG A 51 -10.42 -5.21 26.41
N ARG A 52 -11.13 -5.82 25.45
CA ARG A 52 -10.60 -6.89 24.60
C ARG A 52 -9.45 -6.42 23.74
N VAL A 53 -9.56 -5.23 23.12
CA VAL A 53 -8.46 -4.64 22.33
C VAL A 53 -7.21 -4.44 23.18
N LYS A 54 -7.34 -3.96 24.44
CA LYS A 54 -6.20 -3.83 25.35
C LYS A 54 -5.56 -5.17 25.75
N GLN A 55 -6.35 -6.25 25.80
CA GLN A 55 -5.86 -7.58 26.17
C GLN A 55 -5.17 -8.29 25.00
N VAL A 56 -5.68 -8.11 23.76
CA VAL A 56 -5.17 -8.79 22.56
C VAL A 56 -4.12 -7.96 21.84
N GLY A 57 -4.15 -6.63 22.00
CA GLY A 57 -3.18 -5.73 21.38
C GLY A 57 -1.78 -5.95 21.94
N PRO A 58 -0.78 -6.33 21.12
CA PRO A 58 0.59 -6.46 21.57
C PRO A 58 1.09 -5.09 22.07
N ARG A 59 1.73 -5.09 23.25
CA ARG A 59 2.40 -3.89 23.74
C ARG A 59 3.68 -3.70 22.94
N SER A 60 3.73 -2.69 22.07
CA SER A 60 4.97 -2.32 21.36
C SER A 60 5.96 -1.70 22.35
N PRO A 61 7.20 -2.18 22.43
CA PRO A 61 8.25 -1.55 23.19
C PRO A 61 8.73 -0.28 22.46
N LEU A 62 8.04 0.85 22.70
CA LEU A 62 8.26 2.12 21.99
C LEU A 62 9.74 2.49 21.85
N GLY A 63 10.55 2.31 22.88
CA GLY A 63 11.98 2.66 22.85
C GLY A 63 12.77 1.83 21.83
N SER A 64 12.55 0.52 21.80
CA SER A 64 13.20 -0.38 20.84
C SER A 64 12.72 -0.11 19.42
N ASP A 65 11.41 0.07 19.25
CA ASP A 65 10.82 0.31 17.93
C ASP A 65 11.28 1.65 17.34
N CYS A 66 11.39 2.71 18.15
CA CYS A 66 11.95 3.99 17.74
C CYS A 66 13.43 3.86 17.34
N LEU A 67 14.23 3.11 18.10
CA LEU A 67 15.64 2.91 17.77
C LEU A 67 15.81 2.15 16.46
N TRP A 68 15.05 1.07 16.24
CA TRP A 68 15.07 0.33 14.98
C TRP A 68 14.60 1.19 13.80
N ALA A 69 13.53 1.97 13.98
CA ALA A 69 13.03 2.89 12.96
C ALA A 69 14.08 3.94 12.57
N PHE A 70 14.77 4.51 13.57
CA PHE A 70 15.84 5.48 13.35
C PHE A 70 17.05 4.87 12.64
N CYS A 71 17.53 3.72 13.09
CA CYS A 71 18.68 3.07 12.48
C CYS A 71 18.42 2.64 11.03
N VAL A 72 17.27 2.02 10.78
CA VAL A 72 16.95 1.54 9.42
C VAL A 72 16.58 2.71 8.49
N GLY A 73 15.76 3.65 8.95
CA GLY A 73 15.41 4.84 8.16
C GLY A 73 16.63 5.71 7.87
N GLY A 74 17.47 5.95 8.89
CA GLY A 74 18.74 6.64 8.74
C GLY A 74 19.71 5.93 7.80
N GLY A 75 19.78 4.61 7.87
CA GLY A 75 20.57 3.78 6.95
C GLY A 75 20.12 3.91 5.50
N ILE A 76 18.82 3.93 5.24
CA ILE A 76 18.26 4.15 3.89
C ILE A 76 18.60 5.56 3.38
N CYS A 77 18.48 6.58 4.23
CA CYS A 77 18.82 7.95 3.88
C CYS A 77 20.33 8.10 3.59
N LEU A 78 21.18 7.46 4.41
CA LEU A 78 22.63 7.47 4.21
C LEU A 78 23.00 6.78 2.88
N LEU A 79 22.38 5.65 2.57
CA LEU A 79 22.56 4.99 1.28
C LEU A 79 22.14 5.91 0.13
N GLY A 80 21.04 6.63 0.27
CA GLY A 80 20.59 7.62 -0.72
C GLY A 80 21.59 8.74 -0.93
N GLU A 81 22.18 9.28 0.15
CA GLU A 81 23.18 10.35 0.04
C GLU A 81 24.50 9.87 -0.59
N VAL A 82 24.93 8.67 -0.25
CA VAL A 82 26.11 8.05 -0.90
C VAL A 82 25.89 7.87 -2.42
N LEU A 83 24.72 7.37 -2.83
CA LEU A 83 24.38 7.24 -4.24
C LEU A 83 24.33 8.61 -4.95
N ARG A 84 23.71 9.60 -4.29
CA ARG A 84 23.66 10.97 -4.83
C ARG A 84 25.05 11.57 -5.00
N GLY A 85 25.91 11.41 -3.99
CA GLY A 85 27.31 11.86 -4.07
C GLY A 85 28.07 11.19 -5.19
N TRP A 86 27.84 9.89 -5.41
CA TRP A 86 28.44 9.16 -6.54
C TRP A 86 27.99 9.71 -7.90
N TYR A 87 26.68 9.96 -8.08
CA TYR A 87 26.15 10.56 -9.32
C TYR A 87 26.67 11.98 -9.56
N LEU A 88 26.79 12.79 -8.52
CA LEU A 88 27.40 14.12 -8.62
C LEU A 88 28.89 14.02 -9.00
N GLY A 89 29.63 13.05 -8.47
CA GLY A 89 31.02 12.77 -8.83
C GLY A 89 31.21 12.35 -10.29
N MET A 90 30.15 11.83 -10.94
CA MET A 90 30.15 11.55 -12.38
C MET A 90 29.87 12.79 -13.25
N GLY A 91 29.72 13.97 -12.65
CA GLY A 91 29.47 15.23 -13.34
C GLY A 91 28.00 15.48 -13.69
N LEU A 92 27.05 14.76 -13.09
CA LEU A 92 25.63 14.96 -13.29
C LEU A 92 25.13 16.18 -12.52
N GLU A 93 24.17 16.90 -13.10
CA GLU A 93 23.50 18.02 -12.45
C GLU A 93 22.76 17.55 -11.17
N ALA A 94 22.74 18.39 -10.14
CA ALA A 94 22.18 18.06 -8.82
C ALA A 94 20.72 17.56 -8.87
N GLN A 95 19.89 18.12 -9.75
CA GLN A 95 18.51 17.72 -9.93
C GLN A 95 18.41 16.31 -10.55
N LEU A 96 19.22 16.05 -11.57
CA LEU A 96 19.28 14.75 -12.24
C LEU A 96 19.84 13.67 -11.31
N ALA A 97 20.90 13.99 -10.55
CA ALA A 97 21.46 13.09 -9.54
C ALA A 97 20.42 12.68 -8.48
N GLY A 98 19.59 13.62 -7.99
CA GLY A 98 18.49 13.34 -7.07
C GLY A 98 17.44 12.40 -7.65
N THR A 99 17.06 12.64 -8.91
CA THR A 99 16.10 11.79 -9.63
C THR A 99 16.61 10.37 -9.82
N LEU A 100 17.86 10.22 -10.26
CA LEU A 100 18.51 8.92 -10.46
C LEU A 100 18.66 8.16 -9.13
N THR A 101 19.01 8.85 -8.06
CA THR A 101 19.06 8.26 -6.70
C THR A 101 17.71 7.67 -6.32
N SER A 102 16.61 8.42 -6.51
CA SER A 102 15.26 7.95 -6.21
C SER A 102 14.90 6.72 -7.06
N CYS A 103 15.18 6.75 -8.36
CA CYS A 103 14.94 5.61 -9.25
C CYS A 103 15.72 4.37 -8.82
N THR A 104 17.00 4.53 -8.46
CA THR A 104 17.85 3.44 -8.01
C THR A 104 17.33 2.82 -6.71
N LEU A 105 16.93 3.64 -5.74
CA LEU A 105 16.34 3.17 -4.49
C LEU A 105 15.01 2.43 -4.70
N ILE A 106 14.17 2.90 -5.64
CA ILE A 106 12.92 2.23 -6.02
C ILE A 106 13.21 0.84 -6.60
N VAL A 107 14.14 0.74 -7.55
CA VAL A 107 14.52 -0.53 -8.17
C VAL A 107 15.10 -1.50 -7.13
N LEU A 108 15.99 -1.01 -6.27
CA LEU A 108 16.58 -1.81 -5.20
C LEU A 108 15.50 -2.34 -4.24
N SER A 109 14.57 -1.48 -3.82
CA SER A 109 13.44 -1.89 -2.98
C SER A 109 12.55 -2.91 -3.67
N ALA A 110 12.25 -2.74 -4.95
CA ALA A 110 11.46 -3.70 -5.73
C ALA A 110 12.13 -5.08 -5.78
N LEU A 111 13.43 -5.13 -5.99
CA LEU A 111 14.22 -6.37 -5.98
C LEU A 111 14.19 -7.03 -4.59
N LEU A 112 14.44 -6.27 -3.53
CA LEU A 112 14.40 -6.79 -2.15
C LEU A 112 13.00 -7.28 -1.76
N THR A 113 11.95 -6.61 -2.25
CA THR A 113 10.56 -7.02 -2.04
C THR A 113 10.27 -8.34 -2.75
N THR A 114 10.68 -8.47 -4.00
CA THR A 114 10.49 -9.71 -4.79
C THR A 114 11.21 -10.90 -4.15
N LEU A 115 12.36 -10.68 -3.53
CA LEU A 115 13.12 -11.69 -2.80
C LEU A 115 12.55 -11.97 -1.38
N GLY A 116 11.52 -11.25 -0.94
CA GLY A 116 10.93 -11.38 0.40
C GLY A 116 11.82 -10.87 1.54
N LEU A 117 12.92 -10.19 1.22
CA LEU A 117 13.86 -9.65 2.20
C LEU A 117 13.36 -8.33 2.82
N TYR A 118 12.72 -7.49 2.03
CA TYR A 118 12.21 -6.20 2.49
C TYR A 118 11.17 -6.37 3.61
N GLN A 119 10.31 -7.38 3.53
CA GLN A 119 9.29 -7.65 4.56
C GLN A 119 9.91 -7.99 5.92
N LYS A 120 11.02 -8.75 5.93
CA LYS A 120 11.75 -9.09 7.16
C LYS A 120 12.38 -7.86 7.80
N LEU A 121 12.88 -6.94 6.98
CA LEU A 121 13.41 -5.65 7.41
C LEU A 121 12.29 -4.76 7.97
N ALA A 122 11.19 -4.63 7.22
CA ALA A 122 10.04 -3.80 7.58
C ALA A 122 9.37 -4.25 8.89
N ALA A 123 9.31 -5.55 9.16
CA ALA A 123 8.73 -6.09 10.40
C ALA A 123 9.45 -5.60 11.66
N LYS A 124 10.75 -5.29 11.56
CA LYS A 124 11.56 -4.75 12.68
C LYS A 124 11.66 -3.23 12.65
N ALA A 125 11.74 -2.65 11.46
CA ALA A 125 11.98 -1.23 11.24
C ALA A 125 10.73 -0.37 11.37
N GLY A 126 9.52 -0.95 11.21
CA GLY A 126 8.27 -0.20 11.32
C GLY A 126 8.26 1.05 10.44
N ALA A 127 8.03 2.21 11.05
CA ALA A 127 7.97 3.50 10.36
C ALA A 127 9.26 3.87 9.61
N GLY A 128 10.44 3.41 10.07
CA GLY A 128 11.72 3.69 9.43
C GLY A 128 11.86 3.13 8.01
N SER A 129 11.14 2.04 7.71
CA SER A 129 11.08 1.47 6.35
C SER A 129 9.88 1.96 5.53
N LEU A 130 8.84 2.51 6.17
CA LEU A 130 7.62 2.97 5.50
C LEU A 130 7.73 4.38 4.94
N VAL A 131 8.38 5.28 5.68
CA VAL A 131 8.50 6.71 5.32
C VAL A 131 9.36 6.95 4.07
N PRO A 132 10.51 6.30 3.89
CA PRO A 132 11.32 6.48 2.69
C PRO A 132 10.62 6.00 1.42
N ILE A 133 11.07 6.50 0.25
CA ILE A 133 10.53 6.12 -1.07
C ILE A 133 10.58 4.61 -1.33
N THR A 134 11.49 3.92 -0.67
CA THR A 134 11.62 2.46 -0.70
C THR A 134 10.41 1.74 -0.10
N GLY A 135 9.78 2.32 0.94
CA GLY A 135 8.54 1.81 1.52
C GLY A 135 7.36 1.89 0.57
N PHE A 136 7.23 3.01 -0.13
CA PHE A 136 6.21 3.17 -1.18
C PHE A 136 6.42 2.16 -2.31
N ALA A 137 7.64 2.00 -2.80
CA ALA A 137 7.98 1.00 -3.82
C ALA A 137 7.64 -0.43 -3.36
N ASN A 138 7.99 -0.78 -2.10
CA ASN A 138 7.62 -2.07 -1.51
C ASN A 138 6.10 -2.28 -1.48
N ALA A 139 5.31 -1.28 -1.07
CA ALA A 139 3.85 -1.40 -1.01
C ALA A 139 3.24 -1.66 -2.39
N VAL A 140 3.68 -0.93 -3.42
CA VAL A 140 3.20 -1.10 -4.80
C VAL A 140 3.59 -2.46 -5.37
N VAL A 141 4.85 -2.88 -5.19
CA VAL A 141 5.37 -4.16 -5.71
C VAL A 141 4.73 -5.34 -4.98
N SER A 142 4.53 -5.26 -3.67
CA SER A 142 3.85 -6.30 -2.89
C SER A 142 2.43 -6.53 -3.40
N ALA A 143 1.67 -5.45 -3.64
CA ALA A 143 0.34 -5.55 -4.22
C ALA A 143 0.36 -6.15 -5.63
N ALA A 144 1.35 -5.79 -6.46
CA ALA A 144 1.51 -6.35 -7.79
C ALA A 144 1.75 -7.87 -7.77
N ILE A 145 2.53 -8.35 -6.81
CA ILE A 145 2.84 -9.78 -6.64
C ILE A 145 1.63 -10.54 -6.10
N GLU A 146 0.99 -10.02 -5.04
CA GLU A 146 -0.11 -10.66 -4.34
C GLU A 146 -1.33 -10.84 -5.24
N PHE A 147 -1.70 -9.82 -6.01
CA PHE A 147 -2.88 -9.83 -6.86
C PHE A 147 -2.61 -10.27 -8.31
N LYS A 148 -1.42 -10.80 -8.60
CA LYS A 148 -1.09 -11.35 -9.91
C LYS A 148 -2.05 -12.47 -10.38
N PRO A 149 -2.52 -13.39 -9.51
CA PRO A 149 -3.47 -14.44 -9.91
C PRO A 149 -4.84 -13.91 -10.36
N GLU A 150 -5.23 -12.71 -9.92
CA GLU A 150 -6.49 -12.05 -10.30
C GLU A 150 -6.46 -11.43 -11.71
N GLY A 151 -5.31 -11.51 -12.40
CA GLY A 151 -5.12 -10.98 -13.74
C GLY A 151 -4.35 -9.65 -13.78
N ARG A 152 -3.92 -9.25 -15.00
CA ARG A 152 -3.04 -8.08 -15.15
C ARG A 152 -3.76 -6.75 -14.97
N VAL A 153 -5.00 -6.64 -15.43
CA VAL A 153 -5.75 -5.37 -15.40
C VAL A 153 -6.51 -5.21 -14.09
N CYS A 154 -7.41 -6.14 -13.77
CA CYS A 154 -8.27 -6.05 -12.57
C CYS A 154 -7.55 -6.43 -11.28
N GLY A 155 -6.54 -7.29 -11.36
CA GLY A 155 -5.71 -7.67 -10.23
C GLY A 155 -4.53 -6.70 -10.07
N THR A 156 -3.40 -6.99 -10.71
CA THR A 156 -2.15 -6.27 -10.57
C THR A 156 -2.30 -4.76 -10.77
N GLY A 157 -2.85 -4.34 -11.93
CA GLY A 157 -2.96 -2.92 -12.27
C GLY A 157 -3.86 -2.16 -11.31
N ALA A 158 -5.10 -2.63 -11.09
CA ALA A 158 -6.04 -1.98 -10.21
C ALA A 158 -5.51 -1.85 -8.77
N LYS A 159 -4.84 -2.88 -8.27
CA LYS A 159 -4.29 -2.88 -6.89
C LYS A 159 -3.08 -1.97 -6.73
N MET A 160 -2.19 -1.92 -7.72
CA MET A 160 -1.10 -0.94 -7.73
C MET A 160 -1.64 0.49 -7.68
N PHE A 161 -2.65 0.82 -8.48
CA PHE A 161 -3.28 2.14 -8.48
C PHE A 161 -4.07 2.44 -7.21
N THR A 162 -4.63 1.44 -6.53
CA THR A 162 -5.27 1.62 -5.22
C THR A 162 -4.28 2.18 -4.19
N ILE A 163 -3.00 1.80 -4.29
CA ILE A 163 -1.94 2.29 -3.39
C ILE A 163 -1.37 3.61 -3.91
N ALA A 164 -1.01 3.68 -5.20
CA ALA A 164 -0.39 4.85 -5.80
C ALA A 164 -1.35 6.03 -5.97
N GLY A 165 -2.63 5.77 -6.24
CA GLY A 165 -3.64 6.80 -6.52
C GLY A 165 -3.76 7.85 -5.42
N PRO A 166 -4.02 7.49 -4.17
CA PRO A 166 -4.11 8.46 -3.07
C PRO A 166 -2.84 9.31 -2.90
N VAL A 167 -1.65 8.70 -3.05
CA VAL A 167 -0.37 9.43 -2.94
C VAL A 167 -0.26 10.49 -4.02
N ILE A 168 -0.60 10.16 -5.26
CA ILE A 168 -0.58 11.10 -6.38
C ILE A 168 -1.59 12.21 -6.16
N VAL A 169 -2.84 11.88 -5.80
CA VAL A 169 -3.92 12.85 -5.62
C VAL A 169 -3.58 13.82 -4.48
N TYR A 170 -3.26 13.32 -3.29
CA TYR A 170 -2.95 14.18 -2.16
C TYR A 170 -1.65 14.96 -2.35
N GLY A 171 -0.64 14.36 -2.96
CA GLY A 171 0.61 15.05 -3.29
C GLY A 171 0.39 16.20 -4.27
N THR A 172 -0.39 15.98 -5.32
CA THR A 172 -0.74 17.00 -6.30
C THR A 172 -1.57 18.12 -5.68
N LEU A 173 -2.60 17.78 -4.87
CA LEU A 173 -3.41 18.77 -4.17
C LEU A 173 -2.56 19.65 -3.22
N ALA A 174 -1.68 19.01 -2.45
CA ALA A 174 -0.76 19.76 -1.57
C ALA A 174 0.16 20.69 -2.35
N ALA A 175 0.70 20.23 -3.48
CA ALA A 175 1.56 21.07 -4.35
C ALA A 175 0.79 22.25 -4.96
N VAL A 176 -0.46 22.04 -5.38
CA VAL A 176 -1.31 23.11 -5.92
C VAL A 176 -1.63 24.16 -4.86
N VAL A 177 -2.01 23.72 -3.65
CA VAL A 177 -2.28 24.63 -2.53
C VAL A 177 -1.03 25.42 -2.18
N TYR A 178 0.11 24.75 -2.02
CA TYR A 178 1.38 25.41 -1.70
C TYR A 178 1.80 26.40 -2.78
N GLY A 179 1.75 25.99 -4.05
CA GLY A 179 2.05 26.88 -5.19
C GLY A 179 1.12 28.09 -5.28
N GLY A 180 -0.19 27.89 -4.99
CA GLY A 180 -1.16 28.98 -4.93
C GLY A 180 -0.85 29.99 -3.80
N VAL A 181 -0.46 29.49 -2.63
CA VAL A 181 -0.05 30.38 -1.50
C VAL A 181 1.22 31.15 -1.87
N LEU A 182 2.22 30.54 -2.47
CA LEU A 182 3.43 31.23 -2.90
C LEU A 182 3.10 32.31 -3.94
N TRP A 183 2.27 32.00 -4.92
CA TRP A 183 1.84 32.98 -5.94
C TRP A 183 1.11 34.17 -5.32
N LEU A 184 0.24 33.96 -4.32
CA LEU A 184 -0.46 35.04 -3.59
C LEU A 184 0.48 35.89 -2.74
N LEU A 185 1.57 35.31 -2.23
CA LEU A 185 2.58 36.02 -1.41
C LEU A 185 3.65 36.71 -2.26
N GLY A 186 3.56 36.70 -3.59
CA GLY A 186 4.47 37.40 -4.50
C GLY A 186 5.76 36.64 -4.79
N GLY A 187 5.74 35.31 -4.67
CA GLY A 187 6.84 34.41 -5.05
C GLY A 187 6.86 34.12 -6.56
#